data_8a4e69b080da3e4fd58db7d49129222c
#
_entry.id   8a4e69b080da3e4fd58db7d49129222c
#
_cell.length_a   1.000
_cell.length_b   1.000
_cell.length_c   1.000
_cell.angle_alpha   90.00
_cell.angle_beta   90.00
_cell.angle_gamma   90.00
#
_symmetry.space_group_name_H-M   'P 1'
#
loop_
_entity.id
_entity.type
_entity.pdbx_description
1 polymer ?
#
loop_
_entity_poly.entity_id
_entity_poly.type
_entity_poly.pdbx_seq_one_letter_code
_entity_poly.pdbx_strand_id
1 'polypeptide(L)'
;MKRKFVWVSILTVCIFILAGCSKGKENSTSKVTIHSTPTLFFHGGGSSYHAEEHMVQAAEKAGVTHSVIRANVDKKGKVTLIGHWNKNAKNPIVEVNYENNRNLDFPLYGQYATNVVKALQKQYGIKKINMVGHSAGNISIIYYMLQNGRNKKMPQLQKQVDIAGHFAGLDFKRAPAEVRQHVGLKLNSVGKPNKMNATYKQMTGVRQTYPKDQVRVLNMIGDIGGNTDGTVPNVSSLSLKYLVADQAKSYQVIKFTGKNAQHSKLHENPKVDKALIKFLWNK
;
A
#
# COMPACT_ATOMS: atom_id res chain seq x y z
N MET A 1 -9.79 13.79 100.76
CA MET A 1 -9.19 14.11 99.46
C MET A 1 -9.85 13.18 98.40
N LYS A 2 -10.80 13.65 97.57
CA LYS A 2 -11.52 12.87 96.58
C LYS A 2 -11.09 13.29 95.22
N ARG A 3 -10.40 12.43 94.48
CA ARG A 3 -9.99 12.68 93.07
C ARG A 3 -11.19 12.40 92.13
N LYS A 4 -11.57 13.46 91.39
CA LYS A 4 -12.58 13.30 90.32
C LYS A 4 -11.88 12.88 89.04
N PHE A 5 -12.32 11.73 88.47
CA PHE A 5 -11.94 11.29 87.13
C PHE A 5 -12.85 12.01 86.12
N VAL A 6 -12.23 12.71 85.16
CA VAL A 6 -12.91 13.29 84.01
C VAL A 6 -12.71 12.34 82.83
N TRP A 7 -13.82 11.83 82.33
CA TRP A 7 -13.83 11.03 81.10
C TRP A 7 -13.90 11.99 79.91
N VAL A 8 -12.87 11.95 79.07
CA VAL A 8 -12.88 12.64 77.76
C VAL A 8 -13.29 11.64 76.70
N SER A 9 -14.48 11.81 76.16
CA SER A 9 -14.97 11.02 75.06
C SER A 9 -14.34 11.56 73.75
N ILE A 10 -13.49 10.76 73.13
CA ILE A 10 -12.92 11.09 71.80
C ILE A 10 -13.93 10.57 70.77
N LEU A 11 -14.58 11.50 70.11
CA LEU A 11 -15.47 11.22 68.94
C LEU A 11 -14.60 11.06 67.71
N THR A 12 -14.37 9.81 67.29
CA THR A 12 -13.64 9.50 66.04
C THR A 12 -14.57 9.69 64.86
N VAL A 13 -14.40 10.77 64.10
CA VAL A 13 -15.08 11.01 62.83
C VAL A 13 -14.40 10.20 61.75
N CYS A 14 -15.02 9.11 61.32
CA CYS A 14 -14.60 8.37 60.15
C CYS A 14 -15.02 9.11 58.91
N ILE A 15 -14.08 9.80 58.26
CA ILE A 15 -14.25 10.40 56.94
C ILE A 15 -14.11 9.26 55.90
N PHE A 16 -15.20 8.80 55.36
CA PHE A 16 -15.21 7.93 54.17
C PHE A 16 -14.83 8.76 52.94
N ILE A 17 -13.58 8.64 52.52
CA ILE A 17 -13.15 9.17 51.19
C ILE A 17 -13.68 8.19 50.14
N LEU A 18 -14.79 8.54 49.49
CA LEU A 18 -15.26 7.88 48.27
C LEU A 18 -14.30 8.22 47.15
N ALA A 19 -13.28 7.40 46.94
CA ALA A 19 -12.47 7.42 45.76
C ALA A 19 -13.36 6.99 44.57
N GLY A 20 -13.98 7.97 43.92
CA GLY A 20 -14.68 7.78 42.64
C GLY A 20 -13.67 7.39 41.58
N CYS A 21 -13.55 6.08 41.30
CA CYS A 21 -12.92 5.60 40.07
C CYS A 21 -13.74 6.10 38.88
N SER A 22 -13.35 7.23 38.35
CA SER A 22 -13.73 7.67 37.01
C SER A 22 -13.17 6.64 36.04
N LYS A 23 -13.94 5.60 35.70
CA LYS A 23 -13.68 4.77 34.51
C LYS A 23 -13.79 5.70 33.31
N GLY A 24 -12.66 6.16 32.81
CA GLY A 24 -12.59 6.75 31.49
C GLY A 24 -13.33 5.81 30.53
N LYS A 25 -14.42 6.27 29.93
CA LYS A 25 -15.02 5.58 28.81
C LYS A 25 -13.96 5.48 27.72
N GLU A 26 -13.24 4.34 27.66
CA GLU A 26 -12.65 3.93 26.40
C GLU A 26 -13.79 3.96 25.40
N ASN A 27 -13.74 4.90 24.46
CA ASN A 27 -14.56 4.85 23.27
C ASN A 27 -14.20 3.55 22.55
N SER A 28 -14.90 2.48 22.86
CA SER A 28 -14.88 1.27 22.06
C SER A 28 -15.54 1.63 20.74
N THR A 29 -14.72 2.11 19.80
CA THR A 29 -15.13 2.19 18.40
C THR A 29 -15.55 0.80 18.00
N SER A 30 -16.84 0.58 17.87
CA SER A 30 -17.40 -0.69 17.46
C SER A 30 -16.73 -1.10 16.16
N LYS A 31 -16.12 -2.29 16.15
CA LYS A 31 -15.41 -2.82 14.98
C LYS A 31 -16.38 -2.92 13.82
N VAL A 32 -16.17 -2.08 12.80
CA VAL A 32 -16.98 -2.10 11.57
C VAL A 32 -16.41 -3.16 10.65
N THR A 33 -17.20 -4.18 10.30
CA THR A 33 -16.79 -5.21 9.34
C THR A 33 -17.19 -4.80 7.93
N ILE A 34 -16.21 -4.75 7.01
CA ILE A 34 -16.40 -4.45 5.60
C ILE A 34 -16.33 -5.76 4.80
N HIS A 35 -17.37 -6.02 4.00
CA HIS A 35 -17.42 -7.21 3.12
C HIS A 35 -16.83 -6.94 1.72
N SER A 36 -16.79 -5.69 1.31
CA SER A 36 -16.20 -5.26 0.04
C SER A 36 -14.67 -5.34 0.09
N THR A 37 -14.04 -5.56 -1.08
CA THR A 37 -12.58 -5.63 -1.20
C THR A 37 -12.01 -4.21 -1.37
N PRO A 38 -11.28 -3.67 -0.39
CA PRO A 38 -10.65 -2.36 -0.54
C PRO A 38 -9.50 -2.37 -1.53
N THR A 39 -9.26 -1.21 -2.15
CA THR A 39 -8.13 -0.98 -3.05
C THR A 39 -7.18 0.04 -2.42
N LEU A 40 -5.92 -0.34 -2.26
CA LEU A 40 -4.87 0.48 -1.67
C LEU A 40 -4.01 1.07 -2.78
N PHE A 41 -3.84 2.39 -2.78
CA PHE A 41 -3.00 3.13 -3.72
C PHE A 41 -1.70 3.56 -3.06
N PHE A 42 -0.57 3.27 -3.71
CA PHE A 42 0.79 3.53 -3.22
C PHE A 42 1.51 4.47 -4.16
N HIS A 43 1.86 5.66 -3.69
CA HIS A 43 2.54 6.70 -4.47
C HIS A 43 4.02 6.40 -4.77
N GLY A 44 4.59 7.14 -5.70
CA GLY A 44 6.00 7.06 -6.09
C GLY A 44 6.97 7.67 -5.07
N GLY A 45 8.26 7.44 -5.30
CA GLY A 45 9.33 7.98 -4.46
C GLY A 45 9.38 9.51 -4.49
N GLY A 46 9.51 10.13 -3.32
CA GLY A 46 9.53 11.59 -3.17
C GLY A 46 8.18 12.28 -3.34
N SER A 47 7.09 11.50 -3.49
CA SER A 47 5.72 11.97 -3.67
C SER A 47 4.90 11.78 -2.38
N SER A 48 3.59 11.94 -2.47
CA SER A 48 2.62 11.73 -1.40
C SER A 48 1.31 11.19 -2.00
N TYR A 49 0.31 10.93 -1.15
CA TYR A 49 -1.03 10.53 -1.58
C TYR A 49 -1.66 11.43 -2.66
N HIS A 50 -1.26 12.71 -2.75
CA HIS A 50 -1.74 13.63 -3.80
C HIS A 50 -1.48 13.14 -5.22
N ALA A 51 -0.43 12.33 -5.45
CA ALA A 51 -0.18 11.74 -6.76
C ALA A 51 -1.27 10.76 -7.20
N GLU A 52 -2.00 10.17 -6.25
CA GLU A 52 -3.04 9.17 -6.51
C GLU A 52 -4.45 9.80 -6.59
N GLU A 53 -4.61 11.04 -6.11
CA GLU A 53 -5.94 11.71 -6.02
C GLU A 53 -6.66 11.78 -7.36
N HIS A 54 -5.93 11.99 -8.48
CA HIS A 54 -6.56 12.04 -9.80
C HIS A 54 -7.24 10.71 -10.16
N MET A 55 -6.56 9.57 -9.96
CA MET A 55 -7.11 8.24 -10.23
C MET A 55 -8.25 7.89 -9.26
N VAL A 56 -8.12 8.29 -8.00
CA VAL A 56 -9.17 8.09 -6.98
C VAL A 56 -10.41 8.90 -7.33
N GLN A 57 -10.27 10.17 -7.67
CA GLN A 57 -11.39 11.03 -8.12
C GLN A 57 -12.03 10.50 -9.42
N ALA A 58 -11.23 9.96 -10.34
CA ALA A 58 -11.78 9.34 -11.56
C ALA A 58 -12.66 8.12 -11.21
N ALA A 59 -12.25 7.31 -10.23
CA ALA A 59 -13.06 6.20 -9.73
C ALA A 59 -14.34 6.66 -9.03
N GLU A 60 -14.29 7.75 -8.25
CA GLU A 60 -15.49 8.36 -7.63
C GLU A 60 -16.45 8.90 -8.69
N LYS A 61 -15.95 9.67 -9.68
CA LYS A 61 -16.75 10.19 -10.80
C LYS A 61 -17.38 9.07 -11.62
N ALA A 62 -16.74 7.92 -11.75
CA ALA A 62 -17.29 6.74 -12.40
C ALA A 62 -18.30 5.97 -11.51
N GLY A 63 -18.62 6.47 -10.32
CA GLY A 63 -19.56 5.84 -9.38
C GLY A 63 -19.06 4.48 -8.85
N VAL A 64 -17.73 4.30 -8.78
CA VAL A 64 -17.13 3.09 -8.22
C VAL A 64 -17.28 3.08 -6.70
N THR A 65 -16.96 4.19 -6.06
CA THR A 65 -16.95 4.36 -4.61
C THR A 65 -17.31 5.78 -4.20
N HIS A 66 -17.69 5.94 -2.93
CA HIS A 66 -17.73 7.22 -2.19
C HIS A 66 -17.10 7.02 -0.81
N SER A 67 -16.25 6.01 -0.67
CA SER A 67 -15.67 5.56 0.59
C SER A 67 -14.15 5.59 0.49
N VAL A 68 -13.58 6.78 0.60
CA VAL A 68 -12.13 7.00 0.55
C VAL A 68 -11.61 7.36 1.93
N ILE A 69 -10.51 6.74 2.36
CA ILE A 69 -9.76 7.12 3.56
C ILE A 69 -8.28 7.21 3.21
N ARG A 70 -7.51 7.82 4.11
CA ARG A 70 -6.05 7.86 4.00
C ARG A 70 -5.40 7.04 5.10
N ALA A 71 -4.28 6.40 4.76
CA ALA A 71 -3.42 5.73 5.72
C ALA A 71 -2.05 6.43 5.73
N ASN A 72 -1.80 7.28 6.73
CA ASN A 72 -0.49 7.89 6.93
C ASN A 72 0.42 6.92 7.68
N VAL A 73 1.63 6.73 7.15
CA VAL A 73 2.67 5.90 7.74
C VAL A 73 3.84 6.80 8.09
N ASP A 74 4.12 6.94 9.37
CA ASP A 74 5.26 7.73 9.85
C ASP A 74 6.60 7.03 9.56
N LYS A 75 7.71 7.74 9.83
CA LYS A 75 9.07 7.21 9.59
C LYS A 75 9.39 5.94 10.37
N LYS A 76 8.66 5.65 11.46
CA LYS A 76 8.80 4.44 12.28
C LYS A 76 7.85 3.32 11.85
N GLY A 77 7.02 3.56 10.82
CA GLY A 77 6.04 2.59 10.31
C GLY A 77 4.72 2.54 11.10
N LYS A 78 4.47 3.48 12.02
CA LYS A 78 3.18 3.59 12.70
C LYS A 78 2.14 4.13 11.71
N VAL A 79 0.99 3.47 11.67
CA VAL A 79 -0.12 3.82 10.77
C VAL A 79 -1.18 4.61 11.52
N THR A 80 -1.59 5.73 10.93
CA THR A 80 -2.76 6.51 11.35
C THR A 80 -3.77 6.53 10.21
N LEU A 81 -4.96 5.97 10.44
CA LEU A 81 -6.07 6.04 9.48
C LEU A 81 -6.81 7.37 9.66
N ILE A 82 -6.98 8.10 8.55
CA ILE A 82 -7.68 9.39 8.49
C ILE A 82 -8.96 9.19 7.69
N GLY A 83 -10.09 9.54 8.29
CA GLY A 83 -11.41 9.17 7.79
C GLY A 83 -11.88 7.82 8.32
N HIS A 84 -13.07 7.40 7.92
CA HIS A 84 -13.64 6.11 8.32
C HIS A 84 -14.56 5.56 7.24
N TRP A 85 -14.68 4.24 7.18
CA TRP A 85 -15.70 3.56 6.38
C TRP A 85 -16.88 3.14 7.26
N ASN A 86 -18.08 3.22 6.72
CA ASN A 86 -19.24 2.58 7.31
C ASN A 86 -19.36 1.12 6.83
N LYS A 87 -20.24 0.34 7.47
CA LYS A 87 -20.44 -1.09 7.14
C LYS A 87 -20.90 -1.35 5.70
N ASN A 88 -21.45 -0.36 5.03
CA ASN A 88 -21.99 -0.45 3.65
C ASN A 88 -20.98 0.08 2.61
N ALA A 89 -19.74 0.37 3.01
CA ALA A 89 -18.72 0.87 2.08
C ALA A 89 -18.58 -0.06 0.87
N LYS A 90 -18.81 0.49 -0.32
CA LYS A 90 -18.71 -0.21 -1.59
C LYS A 90 -17.37 0.13 -2.23
N ASN A 91 -16.59 -0.89 -2.62
CA ASN A 91 -15.28 -0.72 -3.26
C ASN A 91 -14.41 0.33 -2.55
N PRO A 92 -14.23 0.27 -1.23
CA PRO A 92 -13.55 1.33 -0.51
C PRO A 92 -12.12 1.50 -0.98
N ILE A 93 -11.61 2.74 -0.94
CA ILE A 93 -10.27 3.10 -1.37
C ILE A 93 -9.46 3.61 -0.18
N VAL A 94 -8.17 3.29 -0.18
CA VAL A 94 -7.17 3.79 0.76
C VAL A 94 -6.06 4.48 -0.02
N GLU A 95 -5.87 5.76 0.21
CA GLU A 95 -4.70 6.50 -0.24
C GLU A 95 -3.60 6.32 0.81
N VAL A 96 -2.55 5.56 0.46
CA VAL A 96 -1.43 5.32 1.36
C VAL A 96 -0.41 6.45 1.23
N ASN A 97 -0.01 7.04 2.36
CA ASN A 97 0.94 8.12 2.41
C ASN A 97 2.13 7.77 3.31
N TYR A 98 3.33 7.74 2.74
CA TYR A 98 4.57 7.49 3.47
C TYR A 98 5.30 8.80 3.77
N GLU A 99 5.55 9.10 5.05
CA GLU A 99 6.41 10.23 5.43
C GLU A 99 7.86 10.02 4.99
N ASN A 100 8.34 8.76 5.03
CA ASN A 100 9.69 8.40 4.58
C ASN A 100 9.70 8.00 3.09
N ASN A 101 9.22 8.89 2.24
CA ASN A 101 8.95 8.64 0.82
C ASN A 101 10.18 8.66 -0.10
N ARG A 102 11.39 8.93 0.42
CA ARG A 102 12.66 8.94 -0.34
C ARG A 102 13.63 7.84 0.10
N ASN A 103 13.19 6.95 0.96
CA ASN A 103 14.00 5.85 1.44
C ASN A 103 14.26 4.84 0.31
N LEU A 104 15.46 4.31 0.23
CA LEU A 104 15.84 3.25 -0.71
C LEU A 104 15.99 1.89 -0.04
N ASP A 105 15.67 1.79 1.27
CA ASP A 105 15.48 0.51 1.94
C ASP A 105 14.09 -0.05 1.56
N PHE A 106 14.04 -0.73 0.42
CA PHE A 106 12.80 -1.25 -0.14
C PHE A 106 12.11 -2.35 0.71
N PRO A 107 12.81 -3.22 1.44
CA PRO A 107 12.18 -4.04 2.48
C PRO A 107 11.28 -3.27 3.44
N LEU A 108 11.67 -2.03 3.80
CA LEU A 108 10.90 -1.16 4.68
C LEU A 108 9.56 -0.74 4.05
N TYR A 109 9.52 -0.51 2.73
CA TYR A 109 8.26 -0.25 2.03
C TYR A 109 7.28 -1.43 2.12
N GLY A 110 7.78 -2.66 2.03
CA GLY A 110 6.97 -3.86 2.27
C GLY A 110 6.45 -3.93 3.71
N GLN A 111 7.27 -3.53 4.68
CA GLN A 111 6.87 -3.44 6.09
C GLN A 111 5.80 -2.37 6.31
N TYR A 112 5.94 -1.19 5.67
CA TYR A 112 4.93 -0.13 5.73
C TYR A 112 3.59 -0.60 5.14
N ALA A 113 3.62 -1.22 3.96
CA ALA A 113 2.43 -1.81 3.35
C ALA A 113 1.80 -2.88 4.26
N THR A 114 2.61 -3.73 4.90
CA THR A 114 2.16 -4.73 5.87
C THR A 114 1.45 -4.08 7.07
N ASN A 115 2.00 -2.99 7.60
CA ASN A 115 1.42 -2.27 8.73
C ASN A 115 0.08 -1.62 8.35
N VAL A 116 -0.04 -1.04 7.14
CA VAL A 116 -1.31 -0.51 6.62
C VAL A 116 -2.36 -1.61 6.53
N VAL A 117 -2.02 -2.75 5.91
CA VAL A 117 -2.96 -3.87 5.76
C VAL A 117 -3.39 -4.43 7.13
N LYS A 118 -2.47 -4.54 8.10
CA LYS A 118 -2.79 -4.96 9.48
C LYS A 118 -3.71 -3.95 10.17
N ALA A 119 -3.48 -2.64 10.02
CA ALA A 119 -4.34 -1.61 10.59
C ALA A 119 -5.76 -1.69 10.04
N LEU A 120 -5.91 -1.84 8.72
CA LEU A 120 -7.20 -2.04 8.06
C LEU A 120 -7.88 -3.33 8.49
N GLN A 121 -7.14 -4.43 8.59
CA GLN A 121 -7.67 -5.71 9.08
C GLN A 121 -8.16 -5.62 10.52
N LYS A 122 -7.40 -4.94 11.37
CA LYS A 122 -7.78 -4.72 12.78
C LYS A 122 -9.05 -3.88 12.88
N GLN A 123 -9.13 -2.77 12.13
CA GLN A 123 -10.23 -1.80 12.22
C GLN A 123 -11.50 -2.29 11.53
N TYR A 124 -11.37 -2.92 10.34
CA TYR A 124 -12.49 -3.21 9.44
C TYR A 124 -12.70 -4.70 9.14
N GLY A 125 -11.89 -5.58 9.69
CA GLY A 125 -12.03 -7.03 9.50
C GLY A 125 -11.86 -7.51 8.07
N ILE A 126 -11.18 -6.72 7.20
CA ILE A 126 -10.99 -7.05 5.79
C ILE A 126 -10.27 -8.38 5.62
N LYS A 127 -10.67 -9.15 4.58
CA LYS A 127 -10.07 -10.45 4.25
C LYS A 127 -9.43 -10.48 2.86
N LYS A 128 -9.74 -9.50 2.02
CA LYS A 128 -9.25 -9.37 0.64
C LYS A 128 -8.83 -7.93 0.41
N ILE A 129 -7.86 -7.72 -0.49
CA ILE A 129 -7.38 -6.40 -0.91
C ILE A 129 -7.06 -6.39 -2.40
N ASN A 130 -7.12 -5.21 -3.01
CA ASN A 130 -6.44 -4.90 -4.26
C ASN A 130 -5.33 -3.89 -3.96
N MET A 131 -4.29 -3.87 -4.79
CA MET A 131 -3.19 -2.93 -4.65
C MET A 131 -2.89 -2.27 -6.00
N VAL A 132 -2.67 -0.97 -5.99
CA VAL A 132 -2.25 -0.14 -7.12
C VAL A 132 -0.99 0.58 -6.72
N GLY A 133 0.06 0.50 -7.50
CA GLY A 133 1.30 1.22 -7.27
C GLY A 133 1.68 2.09 -8.46
N HIS A 134 2.26 3.26 -8.18
CA HIS A 134 2.95 4.08 -9.16
C HIS A 134 4.44 4.15 -8.81
N SER A 135 5.32 3.92 -9.80
CA SER A 135 6.78 4.06 -9.60
C SER A 135 7.29 3.21 -8.41
N ALA A 136 7.87 3.84 -7.38
CA ALA A 136 8.31 3.16 -6.14
C ALA A 136 7.17 2.49 -5.36
N GLY A 137 5.92 2.94 -5.52
CA GLY A 137 4.75 2.29 -4.92
C GLY A 137 4.59 0.84 -5.35
N ASN A 138 5.02 0.47 -6.58
CA ASN A 138 5.02 -0.91 -7.05
C ASN A 138 5.99 -1.79 -6.26
N ILE A 139 7.10 -1.22 -5.81
CA ILE A 139 8.08 -1.92 -4.98
C ILE A 139 7.47 -2.30 -3.63
N SER A 140 6.62 -1.42 -3.05
CA SER A 140 5.85 -1.73 -1.84
C SER A 140 5.01 -2.98 -2.02
N ILE A 141 4.36 -3.15 -3.17
CA ILE A 141 3.52 -4.32 -3.47
C ILE A 141 4.36 -5.59 -3.55
N ILE A 142 5.47 -5.56 -4.27
CA ILE A 142 6.35 -6.73 -4.42
C ILE A 142 6.93 -7.16 -3.07
N TYR A 143 7.44 -6.22 -2.25
CA TYR A 143 7.97 -6.56 -0.93
C TYR A 143 6.88 -6.96 0.06
N TYR A 144 5.66 -6.39 -0.04
CA TYR A 144 4.51 -6.89 0.71
C TYR A 144 4.23 -8.37 0.37
N MET A 145 4.22 -8.73 -0.91
CA MET A 145 3.98 -10.11 -1.36
C MET A 145 5.14 -11.04 -1.02
N LEU A 146 6.38 -10.56 -1.05
CA LEU A 146 7.55 -11.32 -0.59
C LEU A 146 7.42 -11.69 0.89
N GLN A 147 6.94 -10.75 1.73
CA GLN A 147 6.80 -10.93 3.17
C GLN A 147 5.51 -11.68 3.57
N ASN A 148 4.42 -11.52 2.83
CA ASN A 148 3.08 -11.96 3.26
C ASN A 148 2.35 -12.87 2.27
N GLY A 149 2.83 -13.08 1.06
CA GLY A 149 2.08 -13.77 0.00
C GLY A 149 1.61 -15.19 0.38
N ARG A 150 2.33 -15.89 1.25
CA ARG A 150 1.94 -17.21 1.79
C ARG A 150 1.16 -17.14 3.10
N ASN A 151 1.05 -15.97 3.73
CA ASN A 151 0.42 -15.82 5.02
C ASN A 151 -1.11 -15.77 4.90
N LYS A 152 -1.78 -16.89 5.15
CA LYS A 152 -3.24 -17.00 5.08
C LYS A 152 -3.99 -16.21 6.17
N LYS A 153 -3.29 -15.72 7.19
CA LYS A 153 -3.87 -14.84 8.23
C LYS A 153 -3.96 -13.38 7.77
N MET A 154 -3.21 -13.02 6.74
CA MET A 154 -3.26 -11.67 6.15
C MET A 154 -4.38 -11.58 5.09
N PRO A 155 -4.98 -10.39 4.88
CA PRO A 155 -5.88 -10.16 3.76
C PRO A 155 -5.25 -10.56 2.43
N GLN A 156 -6.00 -11.34 1.63
CA GLN A 156 -5.49 -11.95 0.41
C GLN A 156 -5.58 -10.98 -0.77
N LEU A 157 -4.46 -10.75 -1.47
CA LEU A 157 -4.41 -9.93 -2.68
C LEU A 157 -5.22 -10.58 -3.80
N GLN A 158 -6.09 -9.79 -4.45
CA GLN A 158 -6.96 -10.25 -5.55
C GLN A 158 -6.56 -9.66 -6.89
N LYS A 159 -6.29 -8.36 -6.93
CA LYS A 159 -5.85 -7.65 -8.12
C LYS A 159 -4.65 -6.77 -7.78
N GLN A 160 -3.68 -6.75 -8.67
CA GLN A 160 -2.48 -5.91 -8.61
C GLN A 160 -2.42 -5.08 -9.87
N VAL A 161 -2.22 -3.78 -9.72
CA VAL A 161 -1.97 -2.85 -10.83
C VAL A 161 -0.66 -2.16 -10.59
N ASP A 162 0.22 -2.25 -11.57
CA ASP A 162 1.55 -1.66 -11.52
C ASP A 162 1.65 -0.59 -12.61
N ILE A 163 1.89 0.66 -12.23
CA ILE A 163 2.01 1.79 -13.14
C ILE A 163 3.45 2.28 -13.10
N ALA A 164 4.14 2.26 -14.24
CA ALA A 164 5.53 2.73 -14.37
C ALA A 164 6.50 2.14 -13.33
N GLY A 165 6.40 0.84 -13.03
CA GLY A 165 7.23 0.18 -12.02
C GLY A 165 8.68 0.03 -12.47
N HIS A 166 9.64 0.36 -11.59
CA HIS A 166 11.08 0.28 -11.90
C HIS A 166 11.74 -0.98 -11.32
N PHE A 167 11.19 -2.17 -11.62
CA PHE A 167 11.60 -3.42 -10.98
C PHE A 167 13.07 -3.76 -11.22
N ALA A 168 13.54 -3.75 -12.48
CA ALA A 168 14.95 -4.03 -12.79
C ALA A 168 15.87 -2.80 -12.66
N GLY A 169 15.35 -1.72 -12.08
CA GLY A 169 16.10 -0.54 -11.70
C GLY A 169 15.74 0.72 -12.48
N LEU A 170 16.43 1.81 -12.11
CA LEU A 170 16.29 3.16 -12.66
C LEU A 170 17.51 3.48 -13.51
N ASP A 171 17.29 4.14 -14.65
CA ASP A 171 18.36 4.54 -15.57
C ASP A 171 18.67 6.03 -15.46
N PHE A 172 19.15 6.45 -14.28
CA PHE A 172 19.72 7.78 -14.14
C PHE A 172 21.06 7.73 -13.39
N LYS A 173 21.97 8.60 -13.79
CA LYS A 173 23.40 8.58 -13.37
C LYS A 173 23.61 8.59 -11.86
N ARG A 174 22.70 9.24 -11.09
CA ARG A 174 22.80 9.36 -9.63
C ARG A 174 22.06 8.28 -8.87
N ALA A 175 21.43 7.31 -9.56
CA ALA A 175 20.80 6.18 -8.86
C ALA A 175 21.88 5.35 -8.15
N PRO A 176 21.69 4.98 -6.87
CA PRO A 176 22.56 4.07 -6.17
C PRO A 176 22.72 2.73 -6.91
N ALA A 177 23.88 2.10 -6.79
CA ALA A 177 24.20 0.87 -7.53
C ALA A 177 23.18 -0.24 -7.34
N GLU A 178 22.61 -0.34 -6.13
CA GLU A 178 21.63 -1.35 -5.70
C GLU A 178 20.31 -1.25 -6.48
N VAL A 179 19.94 -0.03 -6.91
CA VAL A 179 18.68 0.27 -7.61
C VAL A 179 18.92 0.73 -9.06
N ARG A 180 20.18 0.84 -9.49
CA ARG A 180 20.50 1.26 -10.85
C ARG A 180 20.26 0.13 -11.83
N GLN A 181 19.65 0.45 -12.96
CA GLN A 181 19.55 -0.47 -14.08
C GLN A 181 20.93 -0.74 -14.69
N HIS A 182 21.21 -1.99 -14.99
CA HIS A 182 22.44 -2.35 -15.70
C HIS A 182 22.41 -1.89 -17.17
N VAL A 183 23.52 -1.38 -17.66
CA VAL A 183 23.69 -1.06 -19.08
C VAL A 183 23.53 -2.32 -19.93
N GLY A 184 22.78 -2.21 -21.03
CA GLY A 184 22.49 -3.34 -21.90
C GLY A 184 21.53 -4.37 -21.29
N LEU A 185 20.66 -3.93 -20.38
CA LEU A 185 19.60 -4.77 -19.83
C LEU A 185 18.66 -5.24 -20.96
N LYS A 186 18.44 -6.54 -21.04
CA LYS A 186 17.51 -7.20 -21.96
C LYS A 186 16.68 -8.23 -21.20
N LEU A 187 15.48 -8.49 -21.70
CA LEU A 187 14.60 -9.53 -21.16
C LEU A 187 14.53 -10.69 -22.16
N ASN A 188 14.46 -11.91 -21.62
CA ASN A 188 14.08 -13.08 -22.41
C ASN A 188 12.53 -13.18 -22.57
N SER A 189 12.04 -14.23 -23.23
CA SER A 189 10.61 -14.46 -23.51
C SER A 189 9.73 -14.53 -22.26
N VAL A 190 10.28 -14.96 -21.11
CA VAL A 190 9.55 -15.01 -19.84
C VAL A 190 9.73 -13.74 -19.00
N GLY A 191 10.36 -12.70 -19.53
CA GLY A 191 10.58 -11.42 -18.86
C GLY A 191 11.76 -11.42 -17.87
N LYS A 192 12.63 -12.45 -17.89
CA LYS A 192 13.80 -12.53 -17.03
C LYS A 192 14.91 -11.63 -17.54
N PRO A 193 15.43 -10.71 -16.71
CA PRO A 193 16.57 -9.88 -17.06
C PRO A 193 17.85 -10.70 -17.24
N ASN A 194 18.66 -10.36 -18.26
CA ASN A 194 20.00 -10.92 -18.45
C ASN A 194 21.00 -10.48 -17.37
N LYS A 195 20.75 -9.34 -16.73
CA LYS A 195 21.53 -8.78 -15.62
C LYS A 195 20.56 -8.33 -14.52
N MET A 196 20.92 -8.54 -13.27
CA MET A 196 20.07 -8.21 -12.12
C MET A 196 20.88 -7.41 -11.10
N ASN A 197 20.40 -6.24 -10.71
CA ASN A 197 20.93 -5.52 -9.55
C ASN A 197 20.53 -6.23 -8.24
N ALA A 198 21.07 -5.79 -7.11
CA ALA A 198 20.84 -6.43 -5.82
C ALA A 198 19.34 -6.44 -5.43
N THR A 199 18.64 -5.34 -5.65
CA THR A 199 17.21 -5.20 -5.36
C THR A 199 16.37 -6.18 -6.18
N TYR A 200 16.63 -6.29 -7.49
CA TYR A 200 15.88 -7.23 -8.33
C TYR A 200 16.13 -8.69 -7.91
N LYS A 201 17.40 -9.06 -7.61
CA LYS A 201 17.73 -10.39 -7.09
C LYS A 201 16.92 -10.70 -5.85
N GLN A 202 16.81 -9.76 -4.91
CA GLN A 202 16.02 -9.92 -3.70
C GLN A 202 14.53 -10.11 -4.03
N MET A 203 13.97 -9.29 -4.94
CA MET A 203 12.59 -9.40 -5.38
C MET A 203 12.26 -10.74 -6.06
N THR A 204 13.23 -11.45 -6.64
CA THR A 204 12.98 -12.78 -7.26
C THR A 204 12.41 -13.80 -6.28
N GLY A 205 12.64 -13.63 -4.97
CA GLY A 205 12.03 -14.46 -3.93
C GLY A 205 10.49 -14.45 -3.95
N VAL A 206 9.88 -13.40 -4.51
CA VAL A 206 8.42 -13.31 -4.63
C VAL A 206 7.83 -14.44 -5.51
N ARG A 207 8.60 -14.98 -6.44
CA ARG A 207 8.21 -16.16 -7.25
C ARG A 207 7.82 -17.37 -6.41
N GLN A 208 8.38 -17.47 -5.20
CA GLN A 208 8.06 -18.55 -4.26
C GLN A 208 6.91 -18.18 -3.31
N THR A 209 6.68 -16.90 -3.06
CA THR A 209 5.66 -16.45 -2.10
C THR A 209 4.38 -15.96 -2.75
N TYR A 210 4.41 -15.63 -4.05
CA TYR A 210 3.22 -15.19 -4.78
C TYR A 210 2.18 -16.32 -4.86
N PRO A 211 0.90 -16.06 -4.54
CA PRO A 211 -0.11 -17.11 -4.49
C PRO A 211 -0.49 -17.58 -5.90
N LYS A 212 -0.40 -18.89 -6.10
CA LYS A 212 -0.70 -19.51 -7.39
C LYS A 212 -2.18 -19.34 -7.77
N ASP A 213 -2.42 -18.95 -9.02
CA ASP A 213 -3.74 -18.83 -9.67
C ASP A 213 -4.76 -17.93 -8.93
N GLN A 214 -4.26 -16.99 -8.10
CA GLN A 214 -5.13 -16.12 -7.29
C GLN A 214 -5.19 -14.68 -7.81
N VAL A 215 -4.06 -14.04 -8.06
CA VAL A 215 -3.97 -12.61 -8.32
C VAL A 215 -4.04 -12.32 -9.82
N ARG A 216 -4.91 -11.40 -10.21
CA ARG A 216 -4.89 -10.81 -11.56
C ARG A 216 -3.98 -9.61 -11.56
N VAL A 217 -3.05 -9.55 -12.51
CA VAL A 217 -2.03 -8.50 -12.61
C VAL A 217 -2.21 -7.69 -13.88
N LEU A 218 -2.18 -6.37 -13.75
CA LEU A 218 -2.14 -5.41 -14.86
C LEU A 218 -0.90 -4.53 -14.71
N ASN A 219 0.01 -4.62 -15.67
CA ASN A 219 1.21 -3.79 -15.75
C ASN A 219 0.99 -2.69 -16.81
N MET A 220 0.99 -1.44 -16.39
CA MET A 220 0.81 -0.25 -17.24
C MET A 220 2.13 0.47 -17.41
N ILE A 221 2.57 0.63 -18.65
CA ILE A 221 3.85 1.28 -18.97
C ILE A 221 3.64 2.48 -19.87
N GLY A 222 4.49 3.49 -19.71
CA GLY A 222 4.51 4.66 -20.57
C GLY A 222 5.65 4.61 -21.60
N ASP A 223 5.43 5.20 -22.78
CA ASP A 223 6.44 5.35 -23.80
C ASP A 223 6.30 6.70 -24.49
N ILE A 224 7.22 7.61 -24.19
CA ILE A 224 7.29 8.92 -24.83
C ILE A 224 8.21 8.94 -26.05
N GLY A 225 8.69 7.76 -26.46
CA GLY A 225 9.75 7.51 -27.43
C GLY A 225 10.98 6.89 -26.78
N GLY A 226 11.69 6.04 -27.52
CA GLY A 226 12.91 5.38 -27.01
C GLY A 226 12.66 4.24 -25.99
N ASN A 227 11.45 3.71 -25.90
CA ASN A 227 11.06 2.66 -24.94
C ASN A 227 11.25 3.07 -23.47
N THR A 228 10.83 4.28 -23.14
CA THR A 228 10.87 4.84 -21.78
C THR A 228 9.70 5.80 -21.57
N ASP A 229 9.28 5.96 -20.32
CA ASP A 229 8.37 7.03 -19.90
C ASP A 229 9.12 8.34 -19.53
N GLY A 230 10.43 8.40 -19.82
CA GLY A 230 11.31 9.51 -19.49
C GLY A 230 12.00 9.40 -18.13
N THR A 231 11.61 8.43 -17.29
CA THR A 231 12.20 8.15 -15.99
C THR A 231 12.54 6.67 -15.84
N VAL A 232 11.63 5.79 -16.24
CA VAL A 232 11.78 4.34 -16.16
C VAL A 232 11.84 3.75 -17.56
N PRO A 233 12.93 3.05 -17.93
CA PRO A 233 12.95 2.28 -19.17
C PRO A 233 11.92 1.17 -19.16
N ASN A 234 11.22 0.98 -20.29
CA ASN A 234 10.17 -0.05 -20.38
C ASN A 234 10.68 -1.47 -20.08
N VAL A 235 11.95 -1.75 -20.38
CA VAL A 235 12.59 -3.03 -20.04
C VAL A 235 12.59 -3.29 -18.52
N SER A 236 12.72 -2.23 -17.70
CA SER A 236 12.64 -2.34 -16.25
C SER A 236 11.21 -2.66 -15.79
N SER A 237 10.20 -1.92 -16.29
CA SER A 237 8.80 -2.16 -15.97
C SER A 237 8.31 -3.52 -16.44
N LEU A 238 8.73 -3.97 -17.61
CA LEU A 238 8.33 -5.25 -18.20
C LEU A 238 8.95 -6.46 -17.49
N SER A 239 10.03 -6.26 -16.71
CA SER A 239 10.63 -7.33 -15.92
C SER A 239 9.74 -7.85 -14.78
N LEU A 240 8.66 -7.14 -14.43
CA LEU A 240 7.61 -7.65 -13.54
C LEU A 240 7.08 -9.01 -13.98
N LYS A 241 6.99 -9.24 -15.29
CA LYS A 241 6.53 -10.53 -15.84
C LYS A 241 7.27 -11.71 -15.20
N TYR A 242 8.59 -11.65 -15.12
CA TYR A 242 9.38 -12.73 -14.51
C TYR A 242 9.10 -12.91 -13.02
N LEU A 243 8.80 -11.83 -12.29
CA LEU A 243 8.55 -11.89 -10.86
C LEU A 243 7.23 -12.58 -10.51
N VAL A 244 6.15 -12.33 -11.28
CA VAL A 244 4.81 -12.71 -10.83
C VAL A 244 3.98 -13.52 -11.84
N ALA A 245 4.26 -13.44 -13.16
CA ALA A 245 3.33 -13.96 -14.17
C ALA A 245 3.14 -15.49 -14.14
N ASP A 246 4.17 -16.21 -13.74
CA ASP A 246 4.15 -17.68 -13.61
C ASP A 246 3.19 -18.18 -12.51
N GLN A 247 2.97 -17.36 -11.47
CA GLN A 247 2.07 -17.67 -10.36
C GLN A 247 0.73 -16.94 -10.44
N ALA A 248 0.66 -15.85 -11.19
CA ALA A 248 -0.55 -15.03 -11.29
C ALA A 248 -1.68 -15.78 -12.02
N LYS A 249 -2.93 -15.50 -11.63
CA LYS A 249 -4.12 -15.98 -12.36
C LYS A 249 -4.20 -15.42 -13.79
N SER A 250 -3.74 -14.18 -13.97
CA SER A 250 -3.56 -13.54 -15.27
C SER A 250 -2.54 -12.44 -15.19
N TYR A 251 -1.82 -12.20 -16.28
CA TYR A 251 -0.86 -11.10 -16.41
C TYR A 251 -1.12 -10.37 -17.72
N GLN A 252 -1.37 -9.07 -17.66
CA GLN A 252 -1.64 -8.21 -18.80
C GLN A 252 -0.71 -7.03 -18.80
N VAL A 253 -0.36 -6.53 -19.99
CA VAL A 253 0.41 -5.30 -20.18
C VAL A 253 -0.40 -4.33 -21.02
N ILE A 254 -0.48 -3.08 -20.59
CA ILE A 254 -0.97 -1.97 -21.42
C ILE A 254 0.14 -0.95 -21.58
N LYS A 255 0.46 -0.61 -22.83
CA LYS A 255 1.42 0.43 -23.16
C LYS A 255 0.67 1.69 -23.59
N PHE A 256 0.93 2.79 -22.90
CA PHE A 256 0.48 4.13 -23.28
C PHE A 256 1.60 4.83 -24.03
N THR A 257 1.27 5.62 -25.05
CA THR A 257 2.26 6.31 -25.89
C THR A 257 2.00 7.80 -26.01
N GLY A 258 3.03 8.57 -26.41
CA GLY A 258 2.97 10.00 -26.59
C GLY A 258 3.21 10.81 -25.31
N LYS A 259 3.13 12.16 -25.42
CA LYS A 259 3.52 13.09 -24.34
C LYS A 259 2.82 12.88 -22.98
N ASN A 260 1.61 12.34 -23.01
CA ASN A 260 0.84 12.05 -21.78
C ASN A 260 1.16 10.66 -21.18
N ALA A 261 2.09 9.91 -21.78
CA ALA A 261 2.64 8.68 -21.24
C ALA A 261 3.97 8.91 -20.48
N GLN A 262 4.32 10.16 -20.20
CA GLN A 262 5.46 10.54 -19.37
C GLN A 262 5.20 10.05 -17.93
N HIS A 263 6.26 9.66 -17.24
CA HIS A 263 6.24 9.01 -15.92
C HIS A 263 5.20 9.56 -14.95
N SER A 264 5.32 10.83 -14.59
CA SER A 264 4.39 11.47 -13.65
C SER A 264 3.02 11.79 -14.26
N LYS A 265 2.90 11.87 -15.58
CA LYS A 265 1.62 12.09 -16.26
C LYS A 265 0.77 10.84 -16.36
N LEU A 266 1.33 9.65 -16.13
CA LEU A 266 0.57 8.41 -16.17
C LEU A 266 -0.51 8.39 -15.08
N HIS A 267 -0.22 8.87 -13.89
CA HIS A 267 -1.21 8.92 -12.80
C HIS A 267 -2.24 10.07 -12.92
N GLU A 268 -2.09 10.92 -13.97
CA GLU A 268 -3.04 12.00 -14.32
C GLU A 268 -3.69 11.76 -15.69
N ASN A 269 -3.53 10.57 -16.27
CA ASN A 269 -3.95 10.28 -17.64
C ASN A 269 -5.32 9.59 -17.68
N PRO A 270 -6.36 10.21 -18.27
CA PRO A 270 -7.70 9.63 -18.35
C PRO A 270 -7.77 8.26 -19.04
N LYS A 271 -6.81 7.94 -19.93
CA LYS A 271 -6.73 6.59 -20.53
C LYS A 271 -6.25 5.56 -19.52
N VAL A 272 -5.33 5.95 -18.62
CA VAL A 272 -4.87 5.11 -17.50
C VAL A 272 -6.02 4.91 -16.53
N ASP A 273 -6.76 5.97 -16.17
CA ASP A 273 -7.93 5.88 -15.29
C ASP A 273 -8.97 4.90 -15.83
N LYS A 274 -9.32 5.03 -17.12
CA LYS A 274 -10.29 4.14 -17.76
C LYS A 274 -9.83 2.66 -17.71
N ALA A 275 -8.56 2.40 -18.00
CA ALA A 275 -8.02 1.03 -17.97
C ALA A 275 -7.99 0.47 -16.53
N LEU A 276 -7.60 1.29 -15.56
CA LEU A 276 -7.58 0.99 -14.13
C LEU A 276 -8.99 0.63 -13.63
N ILE A 277 -9.98 1.51 -13.89
CA ILE A 277 -11.37 1.35 -13.45
C ILE A 277 -11.98 0.09 -14.06
N LYS A 278 -11.77 -0.12 -15.36
CA LYS A 278 -12.24 -1.34 -16.04
C LYS A 278 -11.62 -2.59 -15.43
N PHE A 279 -10.32 -2.61 -15.17
CA PHE A 279 -9.63 -3.77 -14.62
C PHE A 279 -10.06 -4.07 -13.18
N LEU A 280 -10.09 -3.06 -12.33
CA LEU A 280 -10.39 -3.23 -10.91
C LEU A 280 -11.88 -3.52 -10.66
N TRP A 281 -12.80 -2.84 -11.35
CA TRP A 281 -14.22 -2.82 -10.98
C TRP A 281 -15.19 -3.15 -12.13
N ASN A 282 -14.68 -3.44 -13.33
CA ASN A 282 -15.47 -3.75 -14.54
C ASN A 282 -16.45 -2.63 -14.95
N LYS A 283 -16.03 -1.37 -14.77
CA LYS A 283 -16.79 -0.18 -15.17
C LYS A 283 -16.14 0.58 -16.30
#